data_09275ae644a064267feaff979d9c7132
#
_entry.id   09275ae644a064267feaff979d9c7132
#
_cell.length_a   1.000
_cell.length_b   1.000
_cell.length_c   1.000
_cell.angle_alpha   90.00
_cell.angle_beta   90.00
_cell.angle_gamma   90.00
#
_symmetry.space_group_name_H-M   'P 1'
#
loop_
_entity.id
_entity.type
_entity.pdbx_description
1 polymer ?
#
loop_
_entity_poly.entity_id
_entity_poly.type
_entity_poly.pdbx_seq_one_letter_code
_entity_poly.pdbx_strand_id
1 'polypeptide(L)'
;MANDSQMTPDPTVPKFRNKGVETMRTPKTLLCALMLAVSVMRPVVAAGQTDLYGGIGRGSPLNPGAVITINQDTGAGTLVGHPDSVPGLTGLVFDISGTLYGTTISGMLGTGRFSELVRIDPSTGEQIGPAVTITANNLPISITDMALQPGTNTLYGTNLSEDDFINSIYTIDPATGVATLVGRTGVIGATIAFGPDGTLYQTSAIFDDVGFVAGYLNTLDPDTGAVLTTSDPFTTEHVGGLSVRPTDGVIFASGGDEGRLWTLSPTGTQTFLGLTSVGGVGDLAFTPLPTSKADCKNGGWQRFSFPYSFKNQGDCIQFVNTGK
;
A
#
# COMPACT_ATOMS: atom_id res chain seq x y z
N MET A 1 -10.02 44.50 45.32
CA MET A 1 -11.14 45.44 45.15
C MET A 1 -11.90 44.96 43.92
N ALA A 2 -13.03 44.33 44.18
CA ALA A 2 -13.94 43.81 43.18
C ALA A 2 -14.81 44.93 42.66
N ASN A 3 -15.14 44.92 41.39
CA ASN A 3 -16.19 45.77 40.85
C ASN A 3 -17.16 44.92 40.03
N ASP A 4 -18.27 44.55 40.68
CA ASP A 4 -19.46 43.98 40.09
C ASP A 4 -20.18 45.08 39.31
N SER A 5 -20.39 44.89 38.03
CA SER A 5 -21.32 45.67 37.23
C SER A 5 -22.48 44.76 36.78
N GLN A 6 -23.58 44.91 37.48
CA GLN A 6 -24.87 44.34 37.16
C GLN A 6 -25.42 44.94 35.84
N MET A 7 -25.71 44.10 34.86
CA MET A 7 -26.46 44.47 33.68
C MET A 7 -27.98 44.35 33.96
N THR A 8 -28.66 45.46 33.79
CA THR A 8 -30.15 45.54 33.81
C THR A 8 -30.73 45.01 32.49
N PRO A 9 -31.89 44.32 32.51
CA PRO A 9 -32.50 43.79 31.31
C PRO A 9 -33.24 44.84 30.50
N ASP A 10 -33.12 44.71 29.15
CA ASP A 10 -33.79 45.53 28.14
C ASP A 10 -35.31 45.23 28.07
N PRO A 11 -36.21 46.22 28.08
CA PRO A 11 -37.65 46.04 28.14
C PRO A 11 -38.36 45.83 26.78
N THR A 12 -37.66 45.52 25.69
CA THR A 12 -38.29 45.48 24.33
C THR A 12 -38.56 44.10 23.74
N VAL A 13 -38.62 43.02 24.53
CA VAL A 13 -38.94 41.69 23.99
C VAL A 13 -40.48 41.41 24.13
N PRO A 14 -41.20 41.18 23.04
CA PRO A 14 -42.66 40.88 23.11
C PRO A 14 -42.93 39.49 23.65
N LYS A 15 -43.81 39.39 24.63
CA LYS A 15 -44.34 38.15 25.23
C LYS A 15 -45.22 37.40 24.22
N PHE A 16 -44.79 36.25 23.77
CA PHE A 16 -45.63 35.29 23.04
C PHE A 16 -46.55 34.53 24.02
N ARG A 17 -47.85 34.62 23.71
CA ARG A 17 -48.96 34.02 24.45
C ARG A 17 -49.09 32.55 24.08
N ASN A 18 -48.94 31.65 25.04
CA ASN A 18 -49.24 30.23 24.92
C ASN A 18 -50.73 29.99 24.56
N LYS A 19 -50.96 29.39 23.40
CA LYS A 19 -52.24 28.75 23.07
C LYS A 19 -52.12 27.25 23.25
N GLY A 20 -53.17 26.68 23.87
CA GLY A 20 -53.24 25.34 24.40
C GLY A 20 -52.89 24.20 23.44
N VAL A 21 -52.34 23.19 24.05
CA VAL A 21 -51.97 21.90 23.45
C VAL A 21 -53.23 21.04 23.39
N GLU A 22 -53.80 20.83 22.20
CA GLU A 22 -54.79 19.77 21.95
C GLU A 22 -54.04 18.43 21.82
N THR A 23 -54.42 17.48 22.66
CA THR A 23 -53.93 16.11 22.67
C THR A 23 -54.47 15.36 21.45
N MET A 24 -53.66 15.21 20.38
CA MET A 24 -53.95 14.26 19.31
C MET A 24 -53.56 12.86 19.71
N ARG A 25 -54.51 11.94 19.69
CA ARG A 25 -54.32 10.49 19.85
C ARG A 25 -53.51 9.97 18.66
N THR A 26 -52.35 9.40 18.96
CA THR A 26 -51.48 8.72 17.98
C THR A 26 -52.09 7.39 17.54
N PRO A 27 -52.19 7.10 16.22
CA PRO A 27 -52.49 5.76 15.74
C PRO A 27 -51.20 4.91 15.88
N LYS A 28 -51.33 3.69 16.38
CA LYS A 28 -50.28 2.67 16.43
C LYS A 28 -49.90 2.30 15.01
N THR A 29 -48.87 2.95 14.46
CA THR A 29 -48.23 2.54 13.20
C THR A 29 -47.14 1.54 13.53
N LEU A 30 -47.32 0.36 12.98
CA LEU A 30 -46.40 -0.77 12.95
C LEU A 30 -45.10 -0.31 12.32
N LEU A 31 -44.01 -0.18 13.12
CA LEU A 31 -42.67 0.16 12.64
C LEU A 31 -42.07 -1.07 12.00
N CYS A 32 -42.28 -1.25 10.68
CA CYS A 32 -41.53 -2.21 9.89
C CYS A 32 -40.10 -1.68 9.79
N ALA A 33 -39.18 -2.24 10.57
CA ALA A 33 -37.77 -1.96 10.45
C ALA A 33 -37.25 -2.47 9.09
N LEU A 34 -37.21 -1.56 8.13
CA LEU A 34 -36.53 -1.80 6.85
C LEU A 34 -35.01 -1.79 7.14
N MET A 35 -34.43 -2.96 7.39
CA MET A 35 -32.98 -3.11 7.35
C MET A 35 -32.55 -2.86 5.91
N LEU A 36 -32.06 -1.65 5.62
CA LEU A 36 -31.28 -1.38 4.43
C LEU A 36 -29.99 -2.18 4.58
N ALA A 37 -29.94 -3.36 3.98
CA ALA A 37 -28.68 -4.01 3.68
C ALA A 37 -27.94 -3.10 2.70
N VAL A 38 -26.99 -2.30 3.19
CA VAL A 38 -26.00 -1.61 2.35
C VAL A 38 -25.16 -2.73 1.75
N SER A 39 -25.60 -3.24 0.59
CA SER A 39 -24.79 -4.06 -0.27
C SER A 39 -23.62 -3.17 -0.67
N VAL A 40 -22.45 -3.35 -0.05
CA VAL A 40 -21.20 -2.80 -0.58
C VAL A 40 -21.02 -3.46 -1.94
N MET A 41 -21.46 -2.76 -3.00
CA MET A 41 -21.15 -3.16 -4.36
C MET A 41 -19.64 -3.03 -4.50
N ARG A 42 -18.94 -4.17 -4.38
CA ARG A 42 -17.56 -4.25 -4.84
C ARG A 42 -17.59 -3.89 -6.33
N PRO A 43 -16.72 -2.99 -6.82
CA PRO A 43 -16.59 -2.77 -8.24
C PRO A 43 -16.33 -4.15 -8.88
N VAL A 44 -17.15 -4.50 -9.86
CA VAL A 44 -16.89 -5.70 -10.67
C VAL A 44 -15.63 -5.37 -11.47
N VAL A 45 -14.50 -5.87 -11.00
CA VAL A 45 -13.24 -5.78 -11.75
C VAL A 45 -13.47 -6.51 -13.07
N ALA A 46 -13.21 -5.83 -14.18
CA ALA A 46 -13.28 -6.46 -15.49
C ALA A 46 -12.30 -7.63 -15.49
N ALA A 47 -12.72 -8.78 -16.00
CA ALA A 47 -11.92 -9.99 -16.03
C ALA A 47 -10.52 -9.68 -16.63
N GLY A 48 -9.44 -10.07 -15.92
CA GLY A 48 -8.05 -9.80 -16.32
C GLY A 48 -7.47 -8.46 -15.83
N GLN A 49 -8.19 -7.68 -15.01
CA GLN A 49 -7.61 -6.55 -14.29
C GLN A 49 -7.03 -6.98 -12.94
N THR A 50 -5.87 -6.43 -12.61
CA THR A 50 -5.27 -6.54 -11.27
C THR A 50 -5.80 -5.43 -10.38
N ASP A 51 -6.11 -5.75 -9.12
CA ASP A 51 -6.40 -4.73 -8.12
C ASP A 51 -5.09 -4.12 -7.61
N LEU A 52 -5.07 -2.81 -7.46
CA LEU A 52 -3.98 -2.09 -6.82
C LEU A 52 -4.33 -1.87 -5.34
N TYR A 53 -3.48 -2.38 -4.47
CA TYR A 53 -3.53 -2.16 -3.03
C TYR A 53 -2.51 -1.11 -2.61
N GLY A 54 -2.79 -0.43 -1.51
CA GLY A 54 -1.86 0.48 -0.85
C GLY A 54 -1.80 0.22 0.65
N GLY A 55 -0.62 0.34 1.21
CA GLY A 55 -0.38 0.37 2.66
C GLY A 55 -0.24 1.82 3.14
N ILE A 56 -1.00 2.20 4.16
CA ILE A 56 -0.89 3.55 4.71
C ILE A 56 0.33 3.64 5.63
N GLY A 57 1.20 4.61 5.33
CA GLY A 57 2.44 4.83 6.06
C GLY A 57 2.23 5.33 7.49
N ARG A 58 3.24 5.12 8.36
CA ARG A 58 3.22 5.53 9.78
C ARG A 58 3.05 7.04 9.98
N GLY A 59 3.57 7.86 9.05
CA GLY A 59 3.50 9.32 9.13
C GLY A 59 2.17 9.90 8.64
N SER A 60 1.30 9.08 8.09
CA SER A 60 0.02 9.55 7.57
C SER A 60 -0.87 10.13 8.67
N PRO A 61 -1.48 11.31 8.44
CA PRO A 61 -2.42 11.90 9.40
C PRO A 61 -3.75 11.14 9.45
N LEU A 62 -4.05 10.30 8.44
CA LEU A 62 -5.27 9.51 8.33
C LEU A 62 -4.93 8.03 8.20
N ASN A 63 -5.63 7.19 8.95
CA ASN A 63 -5.61 5.73 8.88
C ASN A 63 -4.20 5.09 8.85
N PRO A 64 -3.20 5.52 9.66
CA PRO A 64 -1.86 4.94 9.63
C PRO A 64 -1.92 3.43 9.87
N GLY A 65 -1.21 2.64 9.06
CA GLY A 65 -1.21 1.18 9.11
C GLY A 65 -2.34 0.48 8.38
N ALA A 66 -3.33 1.21 7.87
CA ALA A 66 -4.43 0.62 7.13
C ALA A 66 -4.01 0.08 5.75
N VAL A 67 -4.79 -0.89 5.27
CA VAL A 67 -4.77 -1.38 3.89
C VAL A 67 -5.92 -0.77 3.12
N ILE A 68 -5.66 -0.32 1.91
CA ILE A 68 -6.63 0.28 1.00
C ILE A 68 -6.57 -0.40 -0.36
N THR A 69 -7.66 -0.33 -1.13
CA THR A 69 -7.62 -0.50 -2.58
C THR A 69 -7.60 0.85 -3.26
N ILE A 70 -6.95 0.95 -4.43
CA ILE A 70 -6.76 2.21 -5.14
C ILE A 70 -7.29 2.07 -6.57
N ASN A 71 -8.12 3.01 -6.99
CA ASN A 71 -8.56 3.12 -8.37
C ASN A 71 -7.38 3.59 -9.23
N GLN A 72 -6.99 2.78 -10.20
CA GLN A 72 -5.79 3.00 -11.03
C GLN A 72 -5.92 4.19 -11.99
N ASP A 73 -7.13 4.63 -12.31
CA ASP A 73 -7.38 5.73 -13.23
C ASP A 73 -7.50 7.09 -12.53
N THR A 74 -7.98 7.08 -11.27
CA THR A 74 -8.31 8.32 -10.54
C THR A 74 -7.50 8.52 -9.27
N GLY A 75 -6.74 7.52 -8.83
CA GLY A 75 -6.02 7.53 -7.57
C GLY A 75 -6.90 7.34 -6.33
N ALA A 76 -8.22 7.35 -6.46
CA ALA A 76 -9.13 7.29 -5.31
C ALA A 76 -8.96 6.00 -4.50
N GLY A 77 -8.76 6.14 -3.18
CA GLY A 77 -8.59 5.03 -2.24
C GLY A 77 -9.91 4.60 -1.60
N THR A 78 -10.01 3.32 -1.30
CA THR A 78 -11.09 2.74 -0.50
C THR A 78 -10.50 1.91 0.63
N LEU A 79 -10.88 2.19 1.87
CA LEU A 79 -10.41 1.45 3.04
C LEU A 79 -10.86 -0.02 2.96
N VAL A 80 -9.90 -0.94 3.13
CA VAL A 80 -10.16 -2.37 3.27
C VAL A 80 -10.25 -2.73 4.76
N GLY A 81 -9.24 -2.37 5.55
CA GLY A 81 -9.18 -2.62 6.97
C GLY A 81 -7.82 -2.24 7.55
N HIS A 82 -7.57 -2.71 8.76
CA HIS A 82 -6.36 -2.37 9.50
C HIS A 82 -5.84 -3.62 10.23
N PRO A 83 -4.57 -4.03 9.97
CA PRO A 83 -3.94 -5.08 10.77
C PRO A 83 -3.77 -4.61 12.21
N ASP A 84 -4.09 -5.47 13.16
CA ASP A 84 -3.94 -5.13 14.58
C ASP A 84 -2.50 -4.78 14.94
N SER A 85 -2.34 -3.69 15.71
CA SER A 85 -1.04 -3.25 16.25
C SER A 85 0.02 -2.80 15.21
N VAL A 86 -0.37 -2.56 13.96
CA VAL A 86 0.54 -2.05 12.92
C VAL A 86 0.50 -0.53 12.89
N PRO A 87 1.57 0.16 13.29
CA PRO A 87 1.60 1.64 13.37
C PRO A 87 1.71 2.32 12.00
N GLY A 88 2.05 1.57 10.97
CA GLY A 88 2.22 2.02 9.59
C GLY A 88 2.85 0.94 8.73
N LEU A 89 2.44 0.86 7.49
CA LEU A 89 3.00 -0.04 6.48
C LEU A 89 4.05 0.71 5.66
N THR A 90 5.23 0.12 5.50
CA THR A 90 6.35 0.69 4.72
C THR A 90 6.65 -0.12 3.47
N GLY A 91 6.37 -1.42 3.48
CA GLY A 91 6.44 -2.31 2.34
C GLY A 91 5.14 -3.10 2.24
N LEU A 92 4.68 -3.37 1.03
CA LEU A 92 3.46 -4.14 0.74
C LEU A 92 3.68 -5.00 -0.51
N VAL A 93 3.39 -6.28 -0.42
CA VAL A 93 3.58 -7.17 -1.56
C VAL A 93 2.64 -8.37 -1.51
N PHE A 94 2.11 -8.78 -2.65
CA PHE A 94 1.46 -10.08 -2.77
C PHE A 94 2.46 -11.16 -3.16
N ASP A 95 2.37 -12.33 -2.53
CA ASP A 95 2.98 -13.52 -3.09
C ASP A 95 2.11 -14.09 -4.23
N ILE A 96 2.65 -15.08 -4.95
CA ILE A 96 1.95 -15.69 -6.08
C ILE A 96 0.66 -16.42 -5.65
N SER A 97 0.51 -16.79 -4.37
CA SER A 97 -0.71 -17.44 -3.86
C SER A 97 -1.83 -16.45 -3.58
N GLY A 98 -1.53 -15.15 -3.56
CA GLY A 98 -2.45 -14.09 -3.17
C GLY A 98 -2.42 -13.76 -1.68
N THR A 99 -1.41 -14.23 -0.94
CA THR A 99 -1.16 -13.77 0.42
C THR A 99 -0.55 -12.38 0.37
N LEU A 100 -1.15 -11.43 1.07
CA LEU A 100 -0.62 -10.08 1.20
C LEU A 100 0.33 -10.03 2.40
N TYR A 101 1.57 -9.58 2.14
CA TYR A 101 2.56 -9.29 3.16
C TYR A 101 2.75 -7.79 3.30
N GLY A 102 2.93 -7.33 4.54
CA GLY A 102 3.33 -5.96 4.85
C GLY A 102 4.55 -5.93 5.73
N THR A 103 5.37 -4.89 5.61
CA THR A 103 6.40 -4.58 6.61
C THR A 103 6.04 -3.34 7.39
N THR A 104 6.41 -3.35 8.67
CA THR A 104 6.34 -2.19 9.55
C THR A 104 7.71 -1.90 10.09
N ILE A 105 8.02 -0.63 10.37
CA ILE A 105 9.29 -0.24 10.99
C ILE A 105 9.04 0.16 12.44
N SER A 106 9.71 -0.51 13.36
CA SER A 106 9.75 -0.22 14.80
C SER A 106 11.11 0.38 15.18
N GLY A 107 11.19 1.05 16.35
CA GLY A 107 12.40 1.72 16.81
C GLY A 107 12.57 3.13 16.24
N MET A 108 13.68 3.77 16.59
CA MET A 108 14.06 5.10 16.11
C MET A 108 15.38 5.04 15.36
N LEU A 109 15.61 6.01 14.46
CA LEU A 109 16.88 6.18 13.79
C LEU A 109 18.01 6.35 14.83
N GLY A 110 19.11 5.58 14.66
CA GLY A 110 20.24 5.59 15.59
C GLY A 110 20.06 4.78 16.88
N THR A 111 18.91 4.13 17.09
CA THR A 111 18.66 3.28 18.29
C THR A 111 18.35 1.82 17.95
N GLY A 112 18.57 1.42 16.69
CA GLY A 112 18.26 0.09 16.18
C GLY A 112 16.83 -0.01 15.66
N ARG A 113 16.61 0.42 14.42
CA ARG A 113 15.37 0.15 13.69
C ARG A 113 15.30 -1.31 13.29
N PHE A 114 14.11 -1.87 13.36
CA PHE A 114 13.85 -3.19 12.84
C PHE A 114 12.46 -3.25 12.19
N SER A 115 12.26 -4.21 11.31
CA SER A 115 10.98 -4.47 10.68
C SER A 115 10.40 -5.79 11.13
N GLU A 116 9.09 -5.81 11.20
CA GLU A 116 8.30 -7.02 11.32
C GLU A 116 7.55 -7.25 10.02
N LEU A 117 7.55 -8.50 9.58
CA LEU A 117 6.78 -8.99 8.45
C LEU A 117 5.42 -9.46 8.97
N VAL A 118 4.34 -8.90 8.48
CA VAL A 118 2.97 -9.26 8.82
C VAL A 118 2.28 -9.87 7.60
N ARG A 119 1.47 -10.91 7.81
CA ARG A 119 0.54 -11.43 6.80
C ARG A 119 -0.81 -10.78 7.01
N ILE A 120 -1.45 -10.39 5.92
CA ILE A 120 -2.68 -9.61 5.93
C ILE A 120 -3.73 -10.33 5.07
N ASP A 121 -4.95 -10.43 5.55
CA ASP A 121 -6.07 -10.85 4.72
C ASP A 121 -6.44 -9.69 3.76
N PRO A 122 -6.26 -9.84 2.45
CA PRO A 122 -6.52 -8.77 1.51
C PRO A 122 -8.01 -8.41 1.39
N SER A 123 -8.91 -9.22 1.91
CA SER A 123 -10.35 -8.98 1.88
C SER A 123 -10.86 -8.18 3.07
N THR A 124 -10.20 -8.27 4.22
CA THR A 124 -10.60 -7.63 5.48
C THR A 124 -9.58 -6.61 5.98
N GLY A 125 -8.32 -6.69 5.52
CA GLY A 125 -7.20 -5.91 6.03
C GLY A 125 -6.69 -6.38 7.40
N GLU A 126 -7.22 -7.46 7.96
CA GLU A 126 -6.83 -7.99 9.26
C GLU A 126 -5.51 -8.78 9.18
N GLN A 127 -4.75 -8.78 10.27
CA GLN A 127 -3.52 -9.57 10.36
C GLN A 127 -3.83 -11.06 10.51
N ILE A 128 -3.10 -11.89 9.76
CA ILE A 128 -3.17 -13.37 9.82
C ILE A 128 -1.99 -13.91 10.62
N GLY A 129 -2.24 -14.34 11.85
CA GLY A 129 -1.22 -14.93 12.72
C GLY A 129 -0.22 -13.91 13.28
N PRO A 130 0.87 -14.36 13.92
CA PRO A 130 1.85 -13.47 14.52
C PRO A 130 2.74 -12.80 13.46
N ALA A 131 3.21 -11.59 13.79
CA ALA A 131 4.27 -10.93 13.05
C ALA A 131 5.62 -11.68 13.23
N VAL A 132 6.50 -11.56 12.23
CA VAL A 132 7.82 -12.19 12.23
C VAL A 132 8.89 -11.11 12.12
N THR A 133 9.80 -11.01 13.09
CA THR A 133 10.91 -10.05 13.03
C THR A 133 11.86 -10.40 11.91
N ILE A 134 12.20 -9.40 11.07
CA ILE A 134 13.16 -9.59 9.98
C ILE A 134 14.58 -9.47 10.53
N THR A 135 15.40 -10.49 10.24
CA THR A 135 16.79 -10.58 10.77
C THR A 135 17.78 -10.90 9.68
N ALA A 136 18.95 -10.28 9.71
CA ALA A 136 20.12 -10.66 8.92
C ALA A 136 21.30 -10.93 9.87
N ASN A 137 22.01 -12.04 9.66
CA ASN A 137 23.09 -12.49 10.56
C ASN A 137 22.65 -12.56 12.04
N ASN A 138 21.42 -12.98 12.29
CA ASN A 138 20.76 -13.05 13.61
C ASN A 138 20.56 -11.70 14.33
N LEU A 139 20.68 -10.59 13.61
CA LEU A 139 20.40 -9.25 14.12
C LEU A 139 19.14 -8.69 13.43
N PRO A 140 18.23 -8.06 14.17
CA PRO A 140 17.09 -7.38 13.57
C PRO A 140 17.55 -6.29 12.60
N ILE A 141 16.88 -6.19 11.45
CA ILE A 141 17.14 -5.15 10.44
C ILE A 141 15.84 -4.45 10.05
N SER A 142 15.95 -3.21 9.57
CA SER A 142 14.82 -2.51 8.98
C SER A 142 14.73 -2.79 7.49
N ILE A 143 13.52 -3.08 7.01
CA ILE A 143 13.19 -3.20 5.59
C ILE A 143 12.19 -2.09 5.27
N THR A 144 12.54 -1.23 4.32
CA THR A 144 11.74 -0.06 3.95
C THR A 144 10.71 -0.38 2.90
N ASP A 145 10.97 -1.41 2.06
CA ASP A 145 10.06 -1.83 1.01
C ASP A 145 10.34 -3.27 0.56
N MET A 146 9.36 -3.89 -0.12
CA MET A 146 9.43 -5.28 -0.58
C MET A 146 8.92 -5.45 -2.01
N ALA A 147 9.48 -6.43 -2.72
CA ALA A 147 9.05 -6.82 -4.05
C ALA A 147 9.13 -8.34 -4.24
N LEU A 148 8.20 -8.92 -5.02
CA LEU A 148 8.22 -10.33 -5.36
C LEU A 148 8.82 -10.55 -6.74
N GLN A 149 9.86 -11.39 -6.85
CA GLN A 149 10.46 -11.72 -8.13
C GLN A 149 9.52 -12.64 -8.94
N PRO A 150 9.15 -12.24 -10.17
CA PRO A 150 8.28 -13.04 -11.01
C PRO A 150 8.86 -14.44 -11.31
N GLY A 151 7.99 -15.44 -11.28
CA GLY A 151 8.35 -16.82 -11.63
C GLY A 151 9.06 -17.63 -10.54
N THR A 152 9.76 -17.00 -9.60
CA THR A 152 10.50 -17.69 -8.53
C THR A 152 9.78 -17.68 -7.18
N ASN A 153 8.87 -16.75 -6.96
CA ASN A 153 8.25 -16.46 -5.67
C ASN A 153 9.26 -16.05 -4.58
N THR A 154 10.40 -15.51 -4.97
CA THR A 154 11.41 -15.00 -4.06
C THR A 154 11.03 -13.60 -3.60
N LEU A 155 10.92 -13.40 -2.30
CA LEU A 155 10.64 -12.10 -1.70
C LEU A 155 11.96 -11.32 -1.57
N TYR A 156 12.00 -10.15 -2.18
CA TYR A 156 13.09 -9.19 -2.03
C TYR A 156 12.67 -8.09 -1.06
N GLY A 157 13.65 -7.53 -0.35
CA GLY A 157 13.48 -6.36 0.49
C GLY A 157 14.64 -5.39 0.31
N THR A 158 14.36 -4.10 0.47
CA THR A 158 15.39 -3.08 0.53
C THR A 158 15.46 -2.47 1.92
N ASN A 159 16.68 -2.16 2.37
CA ASN A 159 16.86 -1.43 3.60
C ASN A 159 17.66 -0.14 3.34
N LEU A 160 17.48 0.84 4.20
CA LEU A 160 18.30 2.03 4.25
C LEU A 160 19.32 1.87 5.39
N SER A 161 20.61 1.84 5.07
CA SER A 161 21.68 1.81 6.08
C SER A 161 21.61 3.04 6.97
N GLU A 162 21.74 2.86 8.28
CA GLU A 162 21.78 4.00 9.22
C GLU A 162 23.14 4.72 9.22
N ASP A 163 24.19 4.06 8.71
CA ASP A 163 25.55 4.61 8.74
C ASP A 163 25.83 5.58 7.59
N ASP A 164 25.37 5.25 6.38
CA ASP A 164 25.70 6.00 5.15
C ASP A 164 24.51 6.26 4.23
N PHE A 165 23.30 5.86 4.66
CA PHE A 165 22.02 6.00 3.91
C PHE A 165 21.98 5.27 2.56
N ILE A 166 22.98 4.41 2.26
CA ILE A 166 22.98 3.62 1.03
C ILE A 166 22.15 2.36 1.22
N ASN A 167 21.31 2.06 0.26
CA ASN A 167 20.44 0.89 0.31
C ASN A 167 21.19 -0.41 0.05
N SER A 168 20.72 -1.45 0.71
CA SER A 168 21.06 -2.83 0.44
C SER A 168 19.83 -3.62 0.03
N ILE A 169 20.01 -4.59 -0.84
CA ILE A 169 19.00 -5.53 -1.30
C ILE A 169 19.18 -6.85 -0.58
N TYR A 170 18.10 -7.43 -0.11
CA TYR A 170 18.03 -8.71 0.56
C TYR A 170 17.00 -9.62 -0.10
N THR A 171 17.21 -10.93 -0.03
CA THR A 171 16.10 -11.89 -0.14
C THR A 171 15.60 -12.22 1.26
N ILE A 172 14.28 -12.45 1.42
CA ILE A 172 13.64 -12.69 2.71
C ILE A 172 12.87 -14.00 2.65
N ASP A 173 13.08 -14.88 3.61
CA ASP A 173 12.21 -16.04 3.83
C ASP A 173 10.97 -15.59 4.61
N PRO A 174 9.78 -15.58 4.00
CA PRO A 174 8.58 -15.07 4.66
C PRO A 174 8.07 -15.94 5.82
N ALA A 175 8.55 -17.18 5.93
CA ALA A 175 8.17 -18.06 7.03
C ALA A 175 8.98 -17.80 8.30
N THR A 176 10.24 -17.39 8.15
CA THR A 176 11.19 -17.24 9.29
C THR A 176 11.63 -15.80 9.51
N GLY A 177 11.42 -14.90 8.54
CA GLY A 177 11.94 -13.53 8.56
C GLY A 177 13.46 -13.45 8.33
N VAL A 178 14.14 -14.56 8.01
CA VAL A 178 15.57 -14.54 7.74
C VAL A 178 15.85 -13.85 6.41
N ALA A 179 16.62 -12.77 6.47
CA ALA A 179 17.07 -12.01 5.32
C ALA A 179 18.52 -12.34 4.96
N THR A 180 18.77 -12.56 3.67
CA THR A 180 20.09 -12.82 3.11
C THR A 180 20.49 -11.65 2.21
N LEU A 181 21.65 -11.04 2.47
CA LEU A 181 22.15 -9.93 1.67
C LEU A 181 22.42 -10.38 0.24
N VAL A 182 21.85 -9.68 -0.73
CA VAL A 182 22.17 -9.78 -2.15
C VAL A 182 23.32 -8.85 -2.48
N GLY A 183 23.20 -7.56 -2.14
CA GLY A 183 24.24 -6.58 -2.36
C GLY A 183 23.81 -5.16 -2.05
N ARG A 184 24.71 -4.19 -2.29
CA ARG A 184 24.47 -2.77 -2.06
C ARG A 184 24.22 -2.05 -3.39
N THR A 185 23.26 -1.14 -3.40
CA THR A 185 22.88 -0.41 -4.62
C THR A 185 23.81 0.75 -4.96
N GLY A 186 24.48 1.30 -3.95
CA GLY A 186 25.32 2.49 -4.12
C GLY A 186 24.57 3.80 -4.16
N VAL A 187 23.23 3.79 -4.00
CA VAL A 187 22.37 4.98 -4.02
C VAL A 187 21.50 5.06 -2.77
N ILE A 188 21.05 6.26 -2.46
CA ILE A 188 20.03 6.52 -1.43
C ILE A 188 18.67 6.24 -2.08
N GLY A 189 18.07 5.10 -1.78
CA GLY A 189 16.80 4.66 -2.36
C GLY A 189 15.69 4.62 -1.33
N ALA A 190 14.47 4.42 -1.82
CA ALA A 190 13.28 4.31 -0.98
C ALA A 190 12.52 2.99 -1.25
N THR A 191 12.20 2.71 -2.50
CA THR A 191 11.25 1.66 -2.88
C THR A 191 11.82 0.75 -3.96
N ILE A 192 11.31 -0.50 -4.02
CA ILE A 192 11.67 -1.47 -5.07
C ILE A 192 10.41 -2.11 -5.65
N ALA A 193 10.45 -2.49 -6.92
CA ALA A 193 9.40 -3.27 -7.57
C ALA A 193 9.97 -4.13 -8.69
N PHE A 194 9.42 -5.34 -8.89
CA PHE A 194 9.72 -6.11 -10.07
C PHE A 194 8.72 -5.84 -11.20
N GLY A 195 9.23 -5.65 -12.41
CA GLY A 195 8.45 -5.72 -13.63
C GLY A 195 8.09 -7.17 -14.00
N PRO A 196 7.05 -7.38 -14.81
CA PRO A 196 6.66 -8.72 -15.26
C PRO A 196 7.72 -9.43 -16.11
N ASP A 197 8.67 -8.68 -16.67
CA ASP A 197 9.84 -9.17 -17.40
C ASP A 197 11.03 -9.55 -16.52
N GLY A 198 10.91 -9.38 -15.20
CA GLY A 198 11.97 -9.65 -14.22
C GLY A 198 12.91 -8.46 -13.96
N THR A 199 12.67 -7.31 -14.56
CA THR A 199 13.44 -6.08 -14.26
C THR A 199 13.16 -5.63 -12.83
N LEU A 200 14.21 -5.49 -12.01
CA LEU A 200 14.11 -4.91 -10.66
C LEU A 200 14.28 -3.39 -10.75
N TYR A 201 13.25 -2.66 -10.40
CA TYR A 201 13.27 -1.20 -10.30
C TYR A 201 13.54 -0.76 -8.86
N GLN A 202 14.20 0.40 -8.71
CA GLN A 202 14.36 1.10 -7.44
C GLN A 202 14.19 2.60 -7.67
N THR A 203 13.47 3.29 -6.80
CA THR A 203 13.56 4.75 -6.76
C THR A 203 14.70 5.19 -5.87
N SER A 204 15.41 6.24 -6.27
CA SER A 204 16.39 6.94 -5.44
C SER A 204 16.10 8.42 -5.40
N ALA A 205 16.61 9.12 -4.40
CA ALA A 205 16.35 10.53 -4.20
C ALA A 205 17.61 11.29 -3.78
N ILE A 206 17.64 12.56 -4.17
CA ILE A 206 18.62 13.55 -3.69
C ILE A 206 17.85 14.56 -2.83
N PHE A 207 18.41 14.84 -1.67
CA PHE A 207 17.92 15.85 -0.74
C PHE A 207 19.01 16.90 -0.52
N ASP A 208 18.62 18.14 -0.27
CA ASP A 208 19.47 19.21 0.23
C ASP A 208 18.94 19.70 1.59
N ASP A 209 19.51 20.81 2.08
CA ASP A 209 19.13 21.42 3.37
C ASP A 209 17.68 21.93 3.41
N VAL A 210 17.03 22.05 2.25
CA VAL A 210 15.64 22.52 2.09
C VAL A 210 14.66 21.38 1.95
N GLY A 211 15.13 20.20 1.48
CA GLY A 211 14.30 19.01 1.28
C GLY A 211 14.59 18.22 0.01
N PHE A 212 13.55 17.62 -0.57
CA PHE A 212 13.65 16.83 -1.79
C PHE A 212 14.03 17.69 -3.01
N VAL A 213 15.09 17.30 -3.72
CA VAL A 213 15.59 17.97 -4.92
C VAL A 213 15.19 17.23 -6.18
N ALA A 214 15.50 15.95 -6.24
CA ALA A 214 15.24 15.12 -7.41
C ALA A 214 15.13 13.64 -7.02
N GLY A 215 14.30 12.91 -7.75
CA GLY A 215 14.24 11.46 -7.71
C GLY A 215 14.65 10.86 -9.04
N TYR A 216 15.03 9.60 -9.00
CA TYR A 216 15.43 8.83 -10.16
C TYR A 216 14.79 7.44 -10.09
N LEU A 217 14.47 6.88 -11.25
CA LEU A 217 14.14 5.46 -11.37
C LEU A 217 15.39 4.72 -11.87
N ASN A 218 15.86 3.78 -11.06
CA ASN A 218 16.99 2.92 -11.40
C ASN A 218 16.48 1.53 -11.79
N THR A 219 17.21 0.85 -12.66
CA THR A 219 17.11 -0.60 -12.78
C THR A 219 18.30 -1.23 -12.07
N LEU A 220 18.06 -2.33 -11.38
CA LEU A 220 19.07 -3.05 -10.61
C LEU A 220 19.30 -4.44 -11.19
N ASP A 221 20.50 -4.93 -11.03
CA ASP A 221 20.82 -6.34 -11.18
C ASP A 221 20.26 -7.11 -9.95
N PRO A 222 19.30 -8.02 -10.14
CA PRO A 222 18.67 -8.71 -9.01
C PRO A 222 19.63 -9.68 -8.29
N ASP A 223 20.73 -10.09 -8.92
CA ASP A 223 21.69 -11.03 -8.34
C ASP A 223 22.79 -10.33 -7.52
N THR A 224 23.02 -9.03 -7.77
CA THR A 224 24.10 -8.26 -7.11
C THR A 224 23.62 -6.99 -6.42
N GLY A 225 22.40 -6.54 -6.69
CA GLY A 225 21.84 -5.26 -6.21
C GLY A 225 22.44 -4.02 -6.89
N ALA A 226 23.37 -4.17 -7.83
CA ALA A 226 24.04 -3.05 -8.49
C ALA A 226 23.10 -2.29 -9.43
N VAL A 227 23.23 -0.96 -9.48
CA VAL A 227 22.49 -0.12 -10.45
C VAL A 227 23.01 -0.40 -11.86
N LEU A 228 22.10 -0.74 -12.76
CA LEU A 228 22.37 -0.98 -14.19
C LEU A 228 22.11 0.28 -15.04
N THR A 229 20.99 0.94 -14.78
CA THR A 229 20.59 2.18 -15.47
C THR A 229 19.94 3.15 -14.50
N THR A 230 19.97 4.44 -14.86
CA THR A 230 19.31 5.52 -14.13
C THR A 230 18.53 6.37 -15.12
N SER A 231 17.28 6.71 -14.81
CA SER A 231 16.42 7.58 -15.62
C SER A 231 16.88 9.04 -15.61
N ASP A 232 16.23 9.87 -16.41
CA ASP A 232 16.22 11.32 -16.19
C ASP A 232 15.60 11.64 -14.82
N PRO A 233 15.98 12.76 -14.19
CA PRO A 233 15.45 13.13 -12.89
C PRO A 233 13.97 13.54 -12.98
N PHE A 234 13.18 13.11 -11.99
CA PHE A 234 11.87 13.68 -11.71
C PHE A 234 11.94 14.59 -10.48
N THR A 235 11.23 15.72 -10.54
CA THR A 235 11.33 16.78 -9.52
C THR A 235 10.00 17.12 -8.88
N THR A 236 8.94 16.39 -9.22
CA THR A 236 7.60 16.69 -8.71
C THR A 236 7.44 16.36 -7.24
N GLU A 237 7.86 15.15 -6.83
CA GLU A 237 7.75 14.72 -5.44
C GLU A 237 8.55 13.43 -5.18
N HIS A 238 8.92 13.23 -3.91
CA HIS A 238 9.53 11.98 -3.44
C HIS A 238 8.55 10.81 -3.54
N VAL A 239 9.04 9.68 -4.05
CA VAL A 239 8.26 8.44 -4.16
C VAL A 239 8.44 7.61 -2.90
N GLY A 240 7.33 7.29 -2.24
CA GLY A 240 7.28 6.47 -1.02
C GLY A 240 6.90 5.02 -1.26
N GLY A 241 6.21 4.70 -2.36
CA GLY A 241 5.79 3.35 -2.75
C GLY A 241 5.89 3.15 -4.25
N LEU A 242 6.20 1.93 -4.69
CA LEU A 242 6.37 1.58 -6.10
C LEU A 242 5.76 0.21 -6.38
N SER A 243 5.03 0.08 -7.49
CA SER A 243 4.57 -1.22 -7.97
C SER A 243 4.42 -1.23 -9.49
N VAL A 244 4.65 -2.37 -10.11
CA VAL A 244 4.53 -2.53 -11.56
C VAL A 244 3.34 -3.40 -11.88
N ARG A 245 2.44 -2.89 -12.75
CA ARG A 245 1.24 -3.64 -13.14
C ARG A 245 1.63 -4.87 -13.97
N PRO A 246 1.24 -6.09 -13.53
CA PRO A 246 1.73 -7.31 -14.15
C PRO A 246 1.21 -7.55 -15.57
N THR A 247 0.14 -6.88 -15.99
CA THR A 247 -0.48 -7.08 -17.31
C THR A 247 0.22 -6.34 -18.45
N ASP A 248 0.85 -5.19 -18.19
CA ASP A 248 1.39 -4.31 -19.23
C ASP A 248 2.69 -3.58 -18.83
N GLY A 249 3.19 -3.81 -17.61
CA GLY A 249 4.44 -3.21 -17.16
C GLY A 249 4.36 -1.72 -16.80
N VAL A 250 3.15 -1.14 -16.68
CA VAL A 250 3.01 0.26 -16.22
C VAL A 250 3.45 0.37 -14.76
N ILE A 251 4.38 1.29 -14.51
CA ILE A 251 4.91 1.55 -13.17
C ILE A 251 4.00 2.55 -12.47
N PHE A 252 3.49 2.19 -11.30
CA PHE A 252 2.75 3.06 -10.39
C PHE A 252 3.64 3.48 -9.24
N ALA A 253 3.52 4.74 -8.85
CA ALA A 253 4.27 5.32 -7.75
C ALA A 253 3.32 6.09 -6.82
N SER A 254 3.59 6.04 -5.54
CA SER A 254 2.85 6.80 -4.52
C SER A 254 3.79 7.65 -3.68
N GLY A 255 3.24 8.67 -3.03
CA GLY A 255 4.00 9.50 -2.11
C GLY A 255 3.18 10.61 -1.49
N GLY A 256 3.84 11.37 -0.60
CA GLY A 256 3.24 12.47 0.13
C GLY A 256 2.22 12.05 1.18
N ASP A 257 2.00 12.93 2.15
CA ASP A 257 1.06 12.71 3.26
C ASP A 257 -0.40 12.62 2.81
N GLU A 258 -0.72 13.16 1.63
CA GLU A 258 -2.05 13.15 1.03
C GLU A 258 -2.35 11.90 0.21
N GLY A 259 -1.34 11.02 0.02
CA GLY A 259 -1.48 9.79 -0.76
C GLY A 259 -1.65 10.06 -2.25
N ARG A 260 -0.70 10.76 -2.84
CA ARG A 260 -0.66 11.01 -4.28
C ARG A 260 -0.32 9.75 -5.04
N LEU A 261 -0.99 9.55 -6.18
CA LEU A 261 -0.71 8.44 -7.10
C LEU A 261 -0.27 9.00 -8.44
N TRP A 262 0.79 8.40 -8.99
CA TRP A 262 1.32 8.68 -10.33
C TRP A 262 1.54 7.40 -11.12
N THR A 263 1.66 7.52 -12.44
CA THR A 263 2.47 6.59 -13.22
C THR A 263 3.85 7.19 -13.44
N LEU A 264 4.86 6.31 -13.52
CA LEU A 264 6.26 6.67 -13.75
C LEU A 264 6.77 5.95 -15.00
N SER A 265 7.28 6.71 -15.97
CA SER A 265 7.90 6.09 -17.14
C SER A 265 9.32 5.61 -16.82
N PRO A 266 9.86 4.63 -17.57
CA PRO A 266 11.26 4.22 -17.45
C PRO A 266 12.27 5.35 -17.67
N THR A 267 11.86 6.45 -18.32
CA THR A 267 12.67 7.64 -18.57
C THR A 267 12.53 8.73 -17.50
N GLY A 268 11.76 8.49 -16.42
CA GLY A 268 11.63 9.43 -15.31
C GLY A 268 10.43 10.39 -15.40
N THR A 269 9.53 10.24 -16.40
CA THR A 269 8.34 11.10 -16.47
C THR A 269 7.28 10.64 -15.47
N GLN A 270 6.90 11.53 -14.54
CA GLN A 270 5.77 11.33 -13.63
C GLN A 270 4.49 11.89 -14.23
N THR A 271 3.41 11.11 -14.24
CA THR A 271 2.08 11.54 -14.64
C THR A 271 1.13 11.39 -13.45
N PHE A 272 0.61 12.49 -12.93
CA PHE A 272 -0.31 12.50 -11.80
C PHE A 272 -1.67 11.91 -12.18
N LEU A 273 -2.17 10.99 -11.37
CA LEU A 273 -3.46 10.34 -11.53
C LEU A 273 -4.51 10.90 -10.55
N GLY A 274 -4.14 11.11 -9.29
CA GLY A 274 -5.04 11.64 -8.28
C GLY A 274 -4.57 11.41 -6.85
N LEU A 275 -5.50 11.67 -5.91
CA LEU A 275 -5.29 11.50 -4.48
C LEU A 275 -6.10 10.31 -3.97
N THR A 276 -5.53 9.55 -3.03
CA THR A 276 -6.28 8.49 -2.35
C THR A 276 -7.35 9.04 -1.43
N SER A 277 -7.13 10.23 -0.87
CA SER A 277 -8.02 10.92 0.07
C SER A 277 -8.31 10.15 1.37
N VAL A 278 -7.58 9.07 1.63
CA VAL A 278 -7.74 8.21 2.83
C VAL A 278 -6.46 8.10 3.66
N GLY A 279 -5.36 8.66 3.19
CA GLY A 279 -4.07 8.72 3.90
C GLY A 279 -2.87 8.67 2.97
N GLY A 280 -1.69 8.95 3.50
CA GLY A 280 -0.41 8.88 2.82
C GLY A 280 -0.02 7.42 2.57
N VAL A 281 0.17 7.05 1.30
CA VAL A 281 0.49 5.68 0.89
C VAL A 281 1.98 5.45 1.01
N GLY A 282 2.37 4.53 1.87
CA GLY A 282 3.76 4.14 2.12
C GLY A 282 4.28 3.12 1.12
N ASP A 283 3.41 2.26 0.58
CA ASP A 283 3.76 1.33 -0.49
C ASP A 283 2.54 0.84 -1.27
N LEU A 284 2.80 0.19 -2.41
CA LEU A 284 1.83 -0.29 -3.39
C LEU A 284 2.04 -1.77 -3.71
N ALA A 285 0.94 -2.50 -3.95
CA ALA A 285 0.99 -3.89 -4.39
C ALA A 285 -0.11 -4.22 -5.39
N PHE A 286 0.24 -4.83 -6.50
CA PHE A 286 -0.74 -5.42 -7.41
C PHE A 286 -1.06 -6.86 -7.02
N THR A 287 -2.34 -7.23 -7.15
CA THR A 287 -2.76 -8.63 -7.01
C THR A 287 -2.13 -9.51 -8.07
N PRO A 288 -1.69 -10.73 -7.73
CA PRO A 288 -1.03 -11.62 -8.68
C PRO A 288 -2.02 -12.16 -9.71
N LEU A 289 -1.55 -12.29 -10.95
CA LEU A 289 -2.26 -12.95 -12.04
C LEU A 289 -1.32 -13.89 -12.80
N PRO A 290 -1.82 -14.98 -13.40
CA PRO A 290 -1.07 -15.69 -14.40
C PRO A 290 -0.95 -14.83 -15.66
N THR A 291 0.26 -14.46 -16.03
CA THR A 291 0.55 -13.60 -17.18
C THR A 291 0.95 -14.42 -18.40
N SER A 292 1.32 -15.69 -18.19
CA SER A 292 1.73 -16.60 -19.26
C SER A 292 1.11 -18.00 -19.10
N LYS A 293 1.06 -18.74 -20.20
CA LYS A 293 0.65 -20.16 -20.16
C LYS A 293 1.61 -21.02 -19.32
N ALA A 294 2.85 -20.57 -19.14
CA ALA A 294 3.83 -21.27 -18.30
C ALA A 294 3.41 -21.24 -16.84
N ASP A 295 2.84 -20.14 -16.37
CA ASP A 295 2.35 -19.97 -15.00
C ASP A 295 1.25 -20.96 -14.63
N CYS A 296 0.51 -21.43 -15.64
CA CYS A 296 -0.58 -22.40 -15.46
C CYS A 296 -0.13 -23.85 -15.51
N LYS A 297 1.05 -24.16 -16.11
CA LYS A 297 1.52 -25.53 -16.34
C LYS A 297 2.12 -26.16 -15.08
N ASN A 298 2.24 -27.50 -15.11
CA ASN A 298 2.90 -28.27 -14.05
C ASN A 298 2.36 -27.99 -12.64
N GLY A 299 1.04 -27.80 -12.52
CA GLY A 299 0.39 -27.49 -11.24
C GLY A 299 0.44 -25.99 -10.88
N GLY A 300 1.03 -25.13 -11.71
CA GLY A 300 1.16 -23.70 -11.44
C GLY A 300 -0.17 -22.98 -11.22
N TRP A 301 -1.24 -23.44 -11.88
CA TRP A 301 -2.60 -22.92 -11.69
C TRP A 301 -3.12 -23.02 -10.25
N GLN A 302 -2.63 -23.97 -9.46
CA GLN A 302 -3.00 -24.17 -8.05
C GLN A 302 -2.41 -23.11 -7.11
N ARG A 303 -1.41 -22.34 -7.57
CA ARG A 303 -0.76 -21.29 -6.77
C ARG A 303 -1.64 -20.05 -6.63
N PHE A 304 -2.56 -19.82 -7.56
CA PHE A 304 -3.43 -18.64 -7.55
C PHE A 304 -4.67 -18.93 -6.72
N SER A 305 -4.86 -18.18 -5.63
CA SER A 305 -6.03 -18.32 -4.75
C SER A 305 -6.79 -17.01 -4.55
N PHE A 306 -6.15 -15.88 -4.80
CA PHE A 306 -6.74 -14.55 -4.72
C PHE A 306 -6.08 -13.61 -5.75
N PRO A 307 -6.79 -12.71 -6.43
CA PRO A 307 -8.26 -12.60 -6.47
C PRO A 307 -8.94 -13.72 -7.29
N TYR A 308 -8.16 -14.48 -8.03
CA TYR A 308 -8.65 -15.56 -8.90
C TYR A 308 -8.15 -16.92 -8.43
N SER A 309 -9.01 -17.90 -8.50
CA SER A 309 -8.67 -19.32 -8.35
C SER A 309 -9.13 -20.10 -9.57
N PHE A 310 -8.35 -21.08 -9.97
CA PHE A 310 -8.62 -21.87 -11.18
C PHE A 310 -8.97 -23.32 -10.84
N LYS A 311 -9.95 -23.90 -11.55
CA LYS A 311 -10.38 -25.28 -11.32
C LYS A 311 -9.37 -26.30 -11.84
N ASN A 312 -8.61 -25.93 -12.87
CA ASN A 312 -7.62 -26.78 -13.52
C ASN A 312 -6.70 -25.94 -14.42
N GLN A 313 -5.68 -26.59 -14.99
CA GLN A 313 -4.72 -25.95 -15.90
C GLN A 313 -5.39 -25.32 -17.13
N GLY A 314 -6.42 -25.94 -17.68
CA GLY A 314 -7.14 -25.43 -18.86
C GLY A 314 -7.87 -24.13 -18.57
N ASP A 315 -8.51 -24.03 -17.40
CA ASP A 315 -9.20 -22.84 -16.90
C ASP A 315 -8.21 -21.67 -16.75
N CYS A 316 -7.08 -21.91 -16.11
CA CYS A 316 -6.01 -20.92 -16.00
C CYS A 316 -5.45 -20.49 -17.38
N ILE A 317 -5.20 -21.43 -18.30
CA ILE A 317 -4.74 -21.10 -19.66
C ILE A 317 -5.81 -20.31 -20.42
N GLN A 318 -7.08 -20.62 -20.23
CA GLN A 318 -8.18 -19.85 -20.82
C GLN A 318 -8.16 -18.41 -20.29
N PHE A 319 -8.00 -18.24 -18.99
CA PHE A 319 -7.86 -16.91 -18.37
C PHE A 319 -6.70 -16.12 -19.00
N VAL A 320 -5.52 -16.72 -19.13
CA VAL A 320 -4.35 -16.06 -19.78
C VAL A 320 -4.65 -15.65 -21.22
N ASN A 321 -5.45 -16.44 -21.97
CA ASN A 321 -5.77 -16.13 -23.36
C ASN A 321 -6.88 -15.08 -23.52
N THR A 322 -7.80 -14.97 -22.55
CA THR A 322 -9.06 -14.23 -22.72
C THR A 322 -9.32 -13.19 -21.63
N GLY A 323 -8.60 -13.25 -20.53
CA GLY A 323 -8.86 -12.45 -19.32
C GLY A 323 -10.14 -12.87 -18.57
N LYS A 324 -10.73 -14.03 -18.92
CA LYS A 324 -12.02 -14.49 -18.36
C LYS A 324 -11.94 -15.94 -17.94
#